data_07da80ad7d1da4aa6af1932c3e06a364
#
_entry.id   07da80ad7d1da4aa6af1932c3e06a364
#
_cell.length_a   1.000
_cell.length_b   1.000
_cell.length_c   1.000
_cell.angle_alpha   90.00
_cell.angle_beta   90.00
_cell.angle_gamma   90.00
#
_symmetry.space_group_name_H-M   'P 1'
#
loop_
_entity.id
_entity.type
_entity.pdbx_description
1 polymer ?
#
loop_
_entity_poly.entity_id
_entity_poly.type
_entity_poly.pdbx_seq_one_letter_code
_entity_poly.pdbx_strand_id
1 'polypeptide(L)'
;IDKLQMVFDKGLYDPANEPDIAYPYLFSYFKGEEWRTQKTVRQLIDKYYTARPDGIPGNEDCGTMSSWVIFSMMGLYPDCPGNPSYTLTTPVFSKVTLHLDSKYYPDGDITITTDRTSGEQLYIDRMTLGGKPLNAYRISHADLVKGRNLDMKLKK
;
A
#
# COMPACT_ATOMS: atom_id res chain seq x y z
N ILE A 1 9.34 -14.81 10.09
CA ILE A 1 9.85 -13.81 9.16
C ILE A 1 10.73 -14.43 8.09
N ASP A 2 11.74 -15.23 8.46
CA ASP A 2 12.71 -15.80 7.51
C ASP A 2 12.06 -16.72 6.45
N LYS A 3 11.06 -17.51 6.85
CA LYS A 3 10.30 -18.32 5.89
C LYS A 3 9.51 -17.47 4.91
N LEU A 4 8.91 -16.37 5.38
CA LEU A 4 8.20 -15.43 4.51
C LEU A 4 9.17 -14.74 3.54
N GLN A 5 10.32 -14.27 4.03
CA GLN A 5 11.35 -13.68 3.18
C GLN A 5 11.84 -14.68 2.12
N MET A 6 12.05 -15.93 2.50
CA MET A 6 12.47 -16.98 1.58
C MET A 6 11.48 -17.20 0.41
N VAL A 7 10.19 -16.98 0.61
CA VAL A 7 9.18 -17.09 -0.47
C VAL A 7 9.52 -16.13 -1.61
N PHE A 8 9.89 -14.89 -1.28
CA PHE A 8 10.27 -13.88 -2.27
C PHE A 8 11.67 -14.10 -2.82
N ASP A 9 12.64 -14.41 -1.97
CA ASP A 9 14.05 -14.59 -2.37
C ASP A 9 14.24 -15.78 -3.32
N LYS A 10 13.46 -16.84 -3.14
CA LYS A 10 13.48 -18.04 -3.99
C LYS A 10 12.50 -18.01 -5.16
N GLY A 11 11.75 -16.92 -5.33
CA GLY A 11 10.76 -16.80 -6.39
C GLY A 11 9.60 -17.79 -6.26
N LEU A 12 9.22 -18.15 -5.04
CA LEU A 12 8.09 -19.03 -4.76
C LEU A 12 6.76 -18.27 -4.68
N TYR A 13 6.81 -16.94 -4.65
CA TYR A 13 5.64 -16.07 -4.70
C TYR A 13 5.05 -16.10 -6.11
N ASP A 14 3.77 -16.40 -6.21
CA ASP A 14 3.05 -16.34 -7.47
C ASP A 14 2.18 -15.06 -7.53
N PRO A 15 2.58 -14.05 -8.32
CA PRO A 15 1.82 -12.82 -8.45
C PRO A 15 0.48 -13.00 -9.17
N ALA A 16 0.28 -14.12 -9.86
CA ALA A 16 -0.94 -14.45 -10.59
C ALA A 16 -1.98 -15.21 -9.75
N ASN A 17 -1.61 -15.59 -8.52
CA ASN A 17 -2.45 -16.36 -7.62
C ASN A 17 -3.11 -15.45 -6.56
N GLU A 18 -4.40 -15.24 -6.65
CA GLU A 18 -5.16 -14.34 -5.76
C GLU A 18 -4.92 -14.63 -4.27
N PRO A 19 -4.86 -15.88 -3.77
CA PRO A 19 -4.54 -16.13 -2.37
C PRO A 19 -3.20 -15.58 -1.88
N ASP A 20 -2.22 -15.34 -2.77
CA ASP A 20 -0.88 -14.90 -2.41
C ASP A 20 -0.76 -13.38 -2.23
N ILE A 21 -1.75 -12.60 -2.69
CA ILE A 21 -1.70 -11.12 -2.72
C ILE A 21 -1.49 -10.48 -1.35
N ALA A 22 -1.84 -11.16 -0.26
CA ALA A 22 -1.62 -10.67 1.10
C ALA A 22 -0.17 -10.86 1.58
N TYR A 23 0.61 -11.77 1.00
CA TYR A 23 1.95 -12.14 1.50
C TYR A 23 2.92 -10.97 1.64
N PRO A 24 3.02 -10.03 0.68
CA PRO A 24 3.92 -8.88 0.80
C PRO A 24 3.59 -7.97 1.99
N TYR A 25 2.34 -8.00 2.47
CA TYR A 25 1.87 -7.18 3.58
C TYR A 25 2.08 -7.82 4.95
N LEU A 26 2.34 -9.14 5.00
CA LEU A 26 2.51 -9.88 6.27
C LEU A 26 3.73 -9.43 7.09
N PHE A 27 4.76 -8.86 6.46
CA PHE A 27 5.90 -8.29 7.20
C PHE A 27 5.47 -7.17 8.15
N SER A 28 4.45 -6.38 7.80
CA SER A 28 3.95 -5.27 8.62
C SER A 28 3.26 -5.71 9.92
N TYR A 29 3.02 -7.00 10.12
CA TYR A 29 2.56 -7.54 11.40
C TYR A 29 3.69 -7.73 12.43
N PHE A 30 4.94 -7.53 12.01
CA PHE A 30 6.12 -7.67 12.85
C PHE A 30 6.79 -6.31 13.00
N LYS A 31 6.80 -5.81 14.24
CA LYS A 31 7.38 -4.50 14.56
C LYS A 31 8.86 -4.42 14.14
N GLY A 32 9.18 -3.39 13.36
CA GLY A 32 10.52 -3.16 12.83
C GLY A 32 10.80 -3.83 11.48
N GLU A 33 9.83 -4.59 10.94
CA GLU A 33 9.97 -5.28 9.64
C GLU A 33 9.08 -4.68 8.54
N GLU A 34 8.40 -3.59 8.84
CA GLU A 34 7.47 -2.91 7.93
C GLU A 34 8.18 -2.41 6.65
N TRP A 35 9.48 -2.13 6.73
CA TRP A 35 10.30 -1.78 5.59
C TRP A 35 10.34 -2.87 4.52
N ARG A 36 10.20 -4.15 4.91
CA ARG A 36 10.14 -5.27 3.96
C ARG A 36 8.87 -5.22 3.13
N THR A 37 7.72 -4.89 3.74
CA THR A 37 6.47 -4.65 3.00
C THR A 37 6.67 -3.56 1.95
N GLN A 38 7.23 -2.41 2.35
CA GLN A 38 7.44 -1.27 1.46
C GLN A 38 8.32 -1.64 0.25
N LYS A 39 9.44 -2.32 0.51
CA LYS A 39 10.36 -2.78 -0.52
C LYS A 39 9.71 -3.83 -1.44
N THR A 40 9.11 -4.86 -0.83
CA THR A 40 8.55 -6.00 -1.58
C THR A 40 7.39 -5.57 -2.46
N VAL A 41 6.44 -4.80 -1.92
CA VAL A 41 5.29 -4.28 -2.68
C VAL A 41 5.78 -3.47 -3.88
N ARG A 42 6.77 -2.58 -3.69
CA ARG A 42 7.33 -1.80 -4.79
C ARG A 42 7.96 -2.66 -5.86
N GLN A 43 8.76 -3.64 -5.46
CA GLN A 43 9.40 -4.58 -6.39
C GLN A 43 8.39 -5.40 -7.20
N LEU A 44 7.28 -5.81 -6.57
CA LEU A 44 6.22 -6.55 -7.25
C LEU A 44 5.48 -5.67 -8.27
N ILE A 45 5.16 -4.42 -7.92
CA ILE A 45 4.56 -3.46 -8.86
C ILE A 45 5.48 -3.29 -10.08
N ASP A 46 6.74 -2.95 -9.84
CA ASP A 46 7.70 -2.65 -10.92
C ASP A 46 8.00 -3.87 -11.81
N LYS A 47 7.91 -5.08 -11.27
CA LYS A 47 8.25 -6.32 -11.98
C LYS A 47 7.09 -6.91 -12.77
N TYR A 48 5.87 -6.87 -12.22
CA TYR A 48 4.77 -7.67 -12.73
C TYR A 48 3.62 -6.86 -13.32
N TYR A 49 3.55 -5.55 -13.06
CA TYR A 49 2.44 -4.72 -13.54
C TYR A 49 2.93 -3.69 -14.56
N THR A 50 2.21 -3.55 -15.65
CA THR A 50 2.54 -2.60 -16.71
C THR A 50 1.29 -1.83 -17.18
N ALA A 51 1.47 -0.67 -17.83
CA ALA A 51 0.37 0.11 -18.41
C ALA A 51 -0.06 -0.41 -19.80
N ARG A 52 -0.03 -1.73 -20.02
CA ARG A 52 -0.41 -2.40 -21.27
C ARG A 52 -1.73 -3.14 -21.08
N PRO A 53 -2.43 -3.52 -22.17
CA PRO A 53 -3.66 -4.33 -22.07
C PRO A 53 -3.45 -5.68 -21.37
N ASP A 54 -2.26 -6.25 -21.45
CA ASP A 54 -1.81 -7.49 -20.82
C ASP A 54 -1.00 -7.23 -19.53
N GLY A 55 -1.23 -6.09 -18.88
CA GLY A 55 -0.38 -5.55 -17.81
C GLY A 55 -0.62 -6.11 -16.41
N ILE A 56 -1.53 -7.07 -16.26
CA ILE A 56 -1.84 -7.74 -14.99
C ILE A 56 -1.31 -9.18 -15.06
N PRO A 57 -0.59 -9.67 -14.03
CA PRO A 57 -0.18 -11.08 -14.01
C PRO A 57 -1.41 -11.98 -13.78
N GLY A 58 -1.62 -12.96 -14.68
CA GLY A 58 -2.72 -13.92 -14.60
C GLY A 58 -4.11 -13.36 -14.85
N ASN A 59 -5.11 -13.90 -14.16
CA ASN A 59 -6.49 -13.49 -14.27
C ASN A 59 -6.79 -12.26 -13.40
N GLU A 60 -7.82 -11.51 -13.78
CA GLU A 60 -8.28 -10.31 -13.02
C GLU A 60 -8.97 -10.68 -11.69
N ASP A 61 -9.57 -11.85 -11.61
CA ASP A 61 -10.28 -12.39 -10.45
C ASP A 61 -11.31 -11.40 -9.88
N CYS A 62 -12.26 -11.04 -10.74
CA CYS A 62 -13.36 -10.12 -10.44
C CYS A 62 -12.91 -8.72 -9.96
N GLY A 63 -11.78 -8.24 -10.44
CA GLY A 63 -11.23 -6.92 -10.08
C GLY A 63 -10.23 -6.94 -8.92
N THR A 64 -9.96 -8.10 -8.33
CA THR A 64 -9.04 -8.24 -7.19
C THR A 64 -7.63 -7.79 -7.53
N MET A 65 -7.11 -8.22 -8.69
CA MET A 65 -5.73 -7.95 -9.09
C MET A 65 -5.51 -6.47 -9.46
N SER A 66 -6.43 -5.85 -10.18
CA SER A 66 -6.41 -4.41 -10.44
C SER A 66 -6.54 -3.60 -9.15
N SER A 67 -7.44 -4.00 -8.25
CA SER A 67 -7.61 -3.35 -6.96
C SER A 67 -6.33 -3.43 -6.14
N TRP A 68 -5.66 -4.58 -6.12
CA TRP A 68 -4.39 -4.77 -5.41
C TRP A 68 -3.33 -3.76 -5.88
N VAL A 69 -3.12 -3.65 -7.20
CA VAL A 69 -2.10 -2.74 -7.72
C VAL A 69 -2.47 -1.27 -7.48
N ILE A 70 -3.74 -0.88 -7.64
CA ILE A 70 -4.19 0.49 -7.43
C ILE A 70 -4.00 0.90 -5.96
N PHE A 71 -4.47 0.08 -5.01
CA PHE A 71 -4.28 0.34 -3.58
C PHE A 71 -2.80 0.37 -3.21
N SER A 72 -2.01 -0.57 -3.70
CA SER A 72 -0.57 -0.63 -3.47
C SER A 72 0.15 0.62 -3.99
N MET A 73 -0.22 1.11 -5.19
CA MET A 73 0.31 2.34 -5.78
C MET A 73 -0.08 3.60 -4.99
N MET A 74 -1.27 3.60 -4.36
CA MET A 74 -1.71 4.68 -3.46
C MET A 74 -0.98 4.66 -2.11
N GLY A 75 -0.31 3.55 -1.77
CA GLY A 75 0.44 3.42 -0.53
C GLY A 75 -0.37 2.90 0.65
N LEU A 76 -1.49 2.24 0.40
CA LEU A 76 -2.32 1.60 1.44
C LEU A 76 -3.00 0.34 0.87
N TYR A 77 -3.23 -0.66 1.73
CA TYR A 77 -3.89 -1.90 1.31
C TYR A 77 -4.72 -2.52 2.45
N PRO A 78 -5.98 -2.93 2.20
CA PRO A 78 -6.83 -3.62 3.17
C PRO A 78 -6.47 -5.11 3.22
N ASP A 79 -5.35 -5.47 3.83
CA ASP A 79 -4.75 -6.81 3.82
C ASP A 79 -5.46 -7.85 4.69
N CYS A 80 -6.49 -7.46 5.44
CA CYS A 80 -7.24 -8.36 6.31
C CYS A 80 -8.75 -8.15 6.10
N PRO A 81 -9.43 -8.97 5.28
CA PRO A 81 -10.88 -8.90 5.08
C PRO A 81 -11.64 -8.97 6.42
N GLY A 82 -12.64 -8.11 6.59
CA GLY A 82 -13.42 -8.01 7.85
C GLY A 82 -12.80 -7.13 8.93
N ASN A 83 -11.55 -6.71 8.77
CA ASN A 83 -10.92 -5.69 9.61
C ASN A 83 -10.86 -4.36 8.83
N PRO A 84 -11.62 -3.31 9.20
CA PRO A 84 -11.66 -2.04 8.47
C PRO A 84 -10.41 -1.21 8.74
N SER A 85 -9.25 -1.73 8.32
CA SER A 85 -7.95 -1.09 8.45
C SER A 85 -7.11 -1.29 7.20
N TYR A 86 -6.10 -0.43 7.04
CA TYR A 86 -5.15 -0.47 5.93
C TYR A 86 -3.73 -0.60 6.47
N THR A 87 -2.94 -1.46 5.85
CA THR A 87 -1.48 -1.43 5.99
C THR A 87 -0.93 -0.33 5.09
N LEU A 88 -0.05 0.51 5.63
CA LEU A 88 0.58 1.62 4.94
C LEU A 88 1.91 1.18 4.32
N THR A 89 2.11 1.58 3.08
CA THR A 89 3.35 1.38 2.34
C THR A 89 3.69 2.66 1.57
N THR A 90 4.75 2.64 0.78
CA THR A 90 5.23 3.85 0.11
C THR A 90 4.44 4.10 -1.19
N PRO A 91 3.69 5.19 -1.32
CA PRO A 91 3.00 5.53 -2.57
C PRO A 91 3.96 5.66 -3.74
N VAL A 92 3.53 5.33 -4.96
CA VAL A 92 4.31 5.60 -6.19
C VAL A 92 4.15 7.04 -6.66
N PHE A 93 3.10 7.73 -6.21
CA PHE A 93 2.76 9.10 -6.60
C PHE A 93 3.21 10.11 -5.54
N SER A 94 3.46 11.36 -5.94
CA SER A 94 3.69 12.47 -5.02
C SER A 94 2.39 12.94 -4.34
N LYS A 95 1.25 12.76 -5.02
CA LYS A 95 -0.06 13.09 -4.48
C LYS A 95 -1.14 12.15 -5.03
N VAL A 96 -2.02 11.70 -4.15
CA VAL A 96 -3.26 10.98 -4.46
C VAL A 96 -4.42 11.72 -3.79
N THR A 97 -5.53 11.89 -4.50
CA THR A 97 -6.77 12.41 -3.94
C THR A 97 -7.88 11.38 -4.15
N LEU A 98 -8.52 10.98 -3.07
CA LEU A 98 -9.69 10.09 -3.09
C LEU A 98 -10.93 10.94 -2.91
N HIS A 99 -11.73 11.05 -3.97
CA HIS A 99 -13.02 11.74 -3.94
C HIS A 99 -14.07 10.81 -3.36
N LEU A 100 -14.51 11.12 -2.15
CA LEU A 100 -15.50 10.31 -1.44
C LEU A 100 -16.91 10.79 -1.74
N ASP A 101 -17.88 9.86 -1.75
CA ASP A 101 -19.29 10.20 -1.89
C ASP A 101 -19.75 11.00 -0.68
N SER A 102 -20.14 12.26 -0.91
CA SER A 102 -20.55 13.22 0.13
C SER A 102 -21.79 12.77 0.91
N LYS A 103 -22.58 11.84 0.37
CA LYS A 103 -23.73 11.23 1.09
C LYS A 103 -23.26 10.43 2.32
N TYR A 104 -22.11 9.77 2.24
CA TYR A 104 -21.57 8.92 3.29
C TYR A 104 -20.39 9.56 4.02
N TYR A 105 -19.71 10.49 3.35
CA TYR A 105 -18.48 11.14 3.83
C TYR A 105 -18.59 12.67 3.65
N PRO A 106 -19.42 13.34 4.46
CA PRO A 106 -19.73 14.77 4.30
C PRO A 106 -18.51 15.68 4.48
N ASP A 107 -17.46 15.19 5.14
CA ASP A 107 -16.23 15.93 5.37
C ASP A 107 -15.34 16.04 4.13
N GLY A 108 -15.66 15.31 3.05
CA GLY A 108 -15.02 15.42 1.73
C GLY A 108 -13.84 14.47 1.51
N ASP A 109 -12.88 14.89 0.68
CA ASP A 109 -11.82 14.07 0.12
C ASP A 109 -10.74 13.64 1.12
N ILE A 110 -10.09 12.51 0.84
CA ILE A 110 -8.83 12.11 1.47
C ILE A 110 -7.68 12.45 0.52
N THR A 111 -6.62 13.05 1.05
CA THR A 111 -5.39 13.32 0.30
C THR A 111 -4.22 12.58 0.92
N ILE A 112 -3.45 11.89 0.09
CA ILE A 112 -2.19 11.24 0.47
C ILE A 112 -1.08 12.00 -0.28
N THR A 113 -0.09 12.52 0.45
CA THR A 113 1.04 13.25 -0.14
C THR A 113 2.37 12.67 0.27
N THR A 114 3.34 12.78 -0.64
CA THR A 114 4.74 12.43 -0.36
C THR A 114 5.67 13.53 -0.86
N ASP A 115 6.87 13.61 -0.30
CA ASP A 115 7.96 14.43 -0.81
C ASP A 115 8.84 13.69 -1.82
N ARG A 116 8.25 12.74 -2.55
CA ARG A 116 8.95 11.94 -3.55
C ARG A 116 9.58 12.82 -4.63
N THR A 117 10.88 12.65 -4.83
CA THR A 117 11.67 13.29 -5.89
C THR A 117 12.35 12.28 -6.81
N SER A 118 12.43 11.00 -6.39
CA SER A 118 12.99 9.92 -7.21
C SER A 118 12.34 8.58 -6.90
N GLY A 119 12.50 7.61 -7.81
CA GLY A 119 12.05 6.23 -7.62
C GLY A 119 12.81 5.46 -6.53
N GLU A 120 13.98 5.95 -6.10
CA GLU A 120 14.83 5.31 -5.10
C GLU A 120 14.35 5.52 -3.65
N GLN A 121 13.40 6.43 -3.44
CA GLN A 121 12.80 6.66 -2.13
C GLN A 121 11.77 5.57 -1.85
N LEU A 122 12.24 4.45 -1.35
CA LEU A 122 11.44 3.24 -1.13
C LEU A 122 10.82 3.16 0.26
N TYR A 123 11.33 3.93 1.23
CA TYR A 123 10.94 3.76 2.62
C TYR A 123 10.29 5.01 3.18
N ILE A 124 9.36 4.81 4.10
CA ILE A 124 8.75 5.87 4.88
C ILE A 124 9.71 6.22 6.02
N ASP A 125 10.06 7.51 6.12
CA ASP A 125 10.84 8.05 7.24
C ASP A 125 9.94 8.48 8.40
N ARG A 126 8.88 9.24 8.09
CA ARG A 126 7.87 9.69 9.05
C ARG A 126 6.54 9.96 8.36
N MET A 127 5.47 9.90 9.15
CA MET A 127 4.11 10.18 8.68
C MET A 127 3.37 11.12 9.62
N THR A 128 2.42 11.86 9.04
CA THR A 128 1.40 12.58 9.81
C THR A 128 0.02 12.29 9.25
N LEU A 129 -0.99 12.28 10.11
CA LEU A 129 -2.40 12.18 9.75
C LEU A 129 -3.15 13.38 10.32
N GLY A 130 -3.76 14.21 9.46
CA GLY A 130 -4.39 15.44 9.89
C GLY A 130 -3.43 16.38 10.65
N GLY A 131 -2.15 16.41 10.25
CA GLY A 131 -1.10 17.19 10.88
C GLY A 131 -0.53 16.61 12.19
N LYS A 132 -1.05 15.47 12.69
CA LYS A 132 -0.56 14.83 13.92
C LYS A 132 0.39 13.67 13.56
N PRO A 133 1.47 13.45 14.33
CA PRO A 133 2.39 12.33 14.09
C PRO A 133 1.66 10.99 14.08
N LEU A 134 1.94 10.17 13.07
CA LEU A 134 1.46 8.80 12.93
C LEU A 134 2.67 7.86 12.94
N ASN A 135 2.79 7.05 14.00
CA ASN A 135 3.92 6.14 14.21
C ASN A 135 3.58 4.67 13.88
N ALA A 136 2.34 4.40 13.47
CA ALA A 136 1.88 3.06 13.12
C ALA A 136 1.80 2.91 11.59
N TYR A 137 2.24 1.75 11.09
CA TYR A 137 2.11 1.38 9.67
C TYR A 137 0.76 0.68 9.37
N ARG A 138 -0.20 0.79 10.29
CA ARG A 138 -1.58 0.37 10.12
C ARG A 138 -2.51 1.45 10.62
N ILE A 139 -3.55 1.76 9.85
CA ILE A 139 -4.52 2.81 10.16
C ILE A 139 -5.94 2.26 9.99
N SER A 140 -6.85 2.60 10.91
CA SER A 140 -8.27 2.27 10.72
C SER A 140 -8.90 3.12 9.62
N HIS A 141 -9.92 2.58 8.96
CA HIS A 141 -10.71 3.34 7.99
C HIS A 141 -11.30 4.61 8.63
N ALA A 142 -11.82 4.49 9.84
CA ALA A 142 -12.40 5.62 10.56
C ALA A 142 -11.37 6.73 10.84
N ASP A 143 -10.14 6.37 11.25
CA ASP A 143 -9.09 7.36 11.50
C ASP A 143 -8.62 8.02 10.20
N LEU A 144 -8.50 7.26 9.11
CA LEU A 144 -8.14 7.79 7.80
C LEU A 144 -9.16 8.80 7.28
N VAL A 145 -10.45 8.45 7.34
CA VAL A 145 -11.56 9.32 6.95
C VAL A 145 -11.60 10.58 7.81
N LYS A 146 -11.44 10.45 9.14
CA LYS A 146 -11.42 11.58 10.06
C LYS A 146 -10.20 12.48 9.87
N GLY A 147 -9.04 11.89 9.66
CA GLY A 147 -7.76 12.63 9.54
C GLY A 147 -7.57 13.28 8.17
N ARG A 148 -8.07 12.67 7.11
CA ARG A 148 -8.15 13.12 5.71
C ARG A 148 -6.83 13.38 5.00
N ASN A 149 -5.86 14.01 5.65
CA ASN A 149 -4.56 14.33 5.06
C ASN A 149 -3.51 13.40 5.65
N LEU A 150 -3.05 12.44 4.84
CA LEU A 150 -1.95 11.53 5.16
C LEU A 150 -0.69 12.01 4.44
N ASP A 151 0.25 12.57 5.19
CA ASP A 151 1.50 13.09 4.65
C ASP A 151 2.65 12.15 5.02
N MET A 152 3.45 11.75 4.03
CA MET A 152 4.58 10.85 4.23
C MET A 152 5.88 11.50 3.77
N LYS A 153 6.89 11.51 4.62
CA LYS A 153 8.27 11.82 4.25
C LYS A 153 8.99 10.53 3.92
N LEU A 154 9.71 10.51 2.81
CA LEU A 154 10.34 9.32 2.27
C LEU A 154 11.86 9.40 2.37
N LYS A 155 12.50 8.22 2.46
CA LYS A 155 13.95 8.05 2.40
C LYS A 155 14.34 6.91 1.45
N LYS A 156 15.62 6.87 1.09
CA LYS A 156 16.23 5.78 0.32
C LYS A 156 16.44 4.54 1.17
#